data_b93df398976d719e0b658f9e751c9538
#
_entry.id   b93df398976d719e0b658f9e751c9538
#
_cell.length_a   1.000
_cell.length_b   1.000
_cell.length_c   1.000
_cell.angle_alpha   90.00
_cell.angle_beta   90.00
_cell.angle_gamma   90.00
#
_symmetry.space_group_name_H-M   'P 1'
#
loop_
_entity.id
_entity.type
_entity.pdbx_description
1 polymer ?
#
loop_
_entity_poly.entity_id
_entity_poly.type
_entity_poly.pdbx_seq_one_letter_code
_entity_poly.pdbx_strand_id
1 'polypeptide(L)'
;GVMPTVATALPVVTVASPLPVLGDLITLIYLFAIARFFFAIAGLDTGSPFTGIGASREAMLGVLVEPILLLGLWVAAQVAGSTHISFITDTVYHWPVARSLPLVLALCACAFATFIEMGKLPFDLAEAEQELQEGPLTEYSGYGFAVLKWGISLKQLVVLQMFVGVFFPWGQMTHFSAGGLLLAVVVAALKLLVGVLVIALFENSMARLRFVETSRITWAGFGFAFLAFVSLLVA
;
A
#
# COMPACT_ATOMS: atom_id res chain seq x y z
N GLY A 1 -5.98 -2.24 15.48
CA GLY A 1 -6.20 -3.69 15.37
C GLY A 1 -6.18 -4.21 13.93
N VAL A 2 -6.71 -3.45 12.93
CA VAL A 2 -6.86 -3.94 11.55
C VAL A 2 -5.50 -4.17 10.86
N MET A 3 -4.56 -3.24 10.95
CA MET A 3 -3.26 -3.34 10.26
C MET A 3 -2.41 -4.55 10.68
N PRO A 4 -2.31 -4.94 11.97
CA PRO A 4 -1.64 -6.19 12.33
C PRO A 4 -2.25 -7.44 11.69
N THR A 5 -3.58 -7.51 11.55
CA THR A 5 -4.24 -8.66 10.90
C THR A 5 -3.93 -8.70 9.40
N VAL A 6 -3.88 -7.56 8.72
CA VAL A 6 -3.44 -7.48 7.32
C VAL A 6 -1.99 -7.93 7.18
N ALA A 7 -1.09 -7.47 8.06
CA ALA A 7 0.31 -7.86 8.05
C ALA A 7 0.51 -9.38 8.14
N THR A 8 -0.31 -10.07 8.95
CA THR A 8 -0.24 -11.53 9.09
C THR A 8 -0.83 -12.30 7.90
N ALA A 9 -1.67 -11.66 7.10
CA ALA A 9 -2.24 -12.27 5.89
C ALA A 9 -1.30 -12.18 4.67
N LEU A 10 -0.32 -11.26 4.68
CA LEU A 10 0.56 -10.99 3.55
C LEU A 10 1.70 -12.02 3.42
N PRO A 11 2.04 -12.47 2.20
CA PRO A 11 3.18 -13.34 1.94
C PRO A 11 4.48 -12.52 1.98
N VAL A 12 5.22 -12.57 3.08
CA VAL A 12 6.48 -11.83 3.25
C VAL A 12 7.66 -12.76 3.40
N VAL A 13 7.54 -13.73 4.29
CA VAL A 13 8.58 -14.72 4.60
C VAL A 13 8.35 -15.99 3.79
N THR A 14 7.08 -16.37 3.63
CA THR A 14 6.66 -17.55 2.85
C THR A 14 5.83 -17.11 1.64
N VAL A 15 5.91 -17.85 0.53
CA VAL A 15 5.04 -17.64 -0.63
C VAL A 15 3.58 -17.87 -0.27
N ALA A 16 3.31 -18.86 0.57
CA ALA A 16 1.96 -19.10 1.09
C ALA A 16 1.60 -18.09 2.21
N SER A 17 0.40 -17.53 2.13
CA SER A 17 -0.15 -16.67 3.19
C SER A 17 -0.31 -17.47 4.48
N PRO A 18 0.16 -16.97 5.64
CA PRO A 18 -0.05 -17.62 6.93
C PRO A 18 -1.52 -17.76 7.34
N LEU A 19 -2.38 -16.86 6.86
CA LEU A 19 -3.83 -16.88 7.07
C LEU A 19 -4.57 -16.93 5.72
N PRO A 20 -4.82 -18.12 5.17
CA PRO A 20 -5.40 -18.27 3.83
C PRO A 20 -6.77 -17.56 3.67
N VAL A 21 -7.59 -17.57 4.73
CA VAL A 21 -8.93 -16.95 4.70
C VAL A 21 -8.86 -15.42 4.49
N LEU A 22 -7.83 -14.76 5.01
CA LEU A 22 -7.62 -13.31 4.88
C LEU A 22 -6.72 -12.95 3.69
N GLY A 23 -6.12 -13.95 3.04
CA GLY A 23 -5.18 -13.77 1.93
C GLY A 23 -5.86 -13.49 0.58
N ASP A 24 -7.16 -13.20 0.57
CA ASP A 24 -7.87 -12.79 -0.63
C ASP A 24 -7.70 -11.29 -0.89
N LEU A 25 -7.43 -10.93 -2.15
CA LEU A 25 -7.19 -9.56 -2.60
C LEU A 25 -8.31 -8.61 -2.20
N ILE A 26 -9.56 -9.03 -2.40
CA ILE A 26 -10.74 -8.21 -2.10
C ILE A 26 -10.81 -7.94 -0.60
N THR A 27 -10.64 -8.99 0.21
CA THR A 27 -10.62 -8.88 1.68
C THR A 27 -9.54 -7.92 2.16
N LEU A 28 -8.34 -7.98 1.60
CA LEU A 28 -7.23 -7.09 1.96
C LEU A 28 -7.54 -5.63 1.67
N ILE A 29 -8.09 -5.33 0.48
CA ILE A 29 -8.46 -3.95 0.11
C ILE A 29 -9.54 -3.40 1.04
N TYR A 30 -10.57 -4.20 1.35
CA TYR A 30 -11.59 -3.77 2.31
C TYR A 30 -11.03 -3.56 3.73
N LEU A 31 -10.06 -4.33 4.17
CA LEU A 31 -9.39 -4.10 5.45
C LEU A 31 -8.58 -2.78 5.46
N PHE A 32 -7.95 -2.40 4.35
CA PHE A 32 -7.33 -1.08 4.22
C PHE A 32 -8.37 0.04 4.27
N ALA A 33 -9.48 -0.10 3.55
CA ALA A 33 -10.58 0.88 3.56
C ALA A 33 -11.17 1.07 4.96
N ILE A 34 -11.39 -0.02 5.72
CA ILE A 34 -11.86 0.04 7.12
C ILE A 34 -10.87 0.81 8.01
N ALA A 35 -9.58 0.57 7.87
CA ALA A 35 -8.57 1.28 8.67
C ALA A 35 -8.58 2.78 8.39
N ARG A 36 -8.68 3.18 7.12
CA ARG A 36 -8.81 4.59 6.70
C ARG A 36 -10.09 5.22 7.22
N PHE A 37 -11.21 4.50 7.14
CA PHE A 37 -12.50 4.95 7.66
C PHE A 37 -12.42 5.31 9.14
N PHE A 38 -11.84 4.43 9.97
CA PHE A 38 -11.66 4.73 11.39
C PHE A 38 -10.70 5.89 11.65
N PHE A 39 -9.68 6.05 10.84
CA PHE A 39 -8.76 7.19 10.94
C PHE A 39 -9.46 8.52 10.58
N ALA A 40 -10.27 8.52 9.53
CA ALA A 40 -11.06 9.69 9.16
C ALA A 40 -12.09 10.06 10.24
N ILE A 41 -12.80 9.07 10.82
CA ILE A 41 -13.74 9.31 11.93
C ILE A 41 -13.00 9.88 13.14
N ALA A 42 -11.83 9.36 13.49
CA ALA A 42 -11.05 9.88 14.61
C ALA A 42 -10.73 11.37 14.44
N GLY A 43 -10.39 11.81 13.21
CA GLY A 43 -10.19 13.24 12.93
C GLY A 43 -11.47 14.07 13.02
N LEU A 44 -12.62 13.52 12.58
CA LEU A 44 -13.91 14.22 12.62
C LEU A 44 -14.48 14.33 14.04
N ASP A 45 -14.24 13.35 14.90
CA ASP A 45 -14.77 13.29 16.26
C ASP A 45 -14.25 14.43 17.15
N THR A 46 -13.10 14.97 16.86
CA THR A 46 -12.51 16.09 17.62
C THR A 46 -13.25 17.42 17.45
N GLY A 47 -14.02 17.59 16.38
CA GLY A 47 -14.79 18.81 16.07
C GLY A 47 -13.94 20.02 15.69
N SER A 48 -12.61 19.88 15.54
CA SER A 48 -11.72 20.96 15.11
C SER A 48 -11.75 21.14 13.59
N PRO A 49 -11.71 22.39 13.07
CA PRO A 49 -11.66 22.63 11.62
C PRO A 49 -10.44 21.99 10.94
N PHE A 50 -9.28 22.02 11.59
CA PHE A 50 -8.04 21.47 11.02
C PHE A 50 -8.10 19.94 10.89
N THR A 51 -8.59 19.26 11.93
CA THR A 51 -8.74 17.82 11.93
C THR A 51 -9.81 17.36 10.91
N GLY A 52 -10.91 18.12 10.81
CA GLY A 52 -11.99 17.84 9.84
C GLY A 52 -11.52 17.99 8.40
N ILE A 53 -10.76 19.03 8.07
CA ILE A 53 -10.17 19.22 6.74
C ILE A 53 -9.15 18.12 6.45
N GLY A 54 -8.27 17.79 7.39
CA GLY A 54 -7.30 16.71 7.23
C GLY A 54 -7.97 15.36 6.99
N ALA A 55 -9.02 15.02 7.77
CA ALA A 55 -9.80 13.80 7.58
C ALA A 55 -10.49 13.74 6.21
N SER A 56 -11.04 14.85 5.73
CA SER A 56 -11.66 14.94 4.40
C SER A 56 -10.65 14.75 3.28
N ARG A 57 -9.43 15.30 3.42
CA ARG A 57 -8.34 15.13 2.45
C ARG A 57 -7.87 13.66 2.41
N GLU A 58 -7.75 13.00 3.56
CA GLU A 58 -7.42 11.56 3.62
C GLU A 58 -8.50 10.70 2.94
N ALA A 59 -9.77 10.97 3.22
CA ALA A 59 -10.87 10.28 2.59
C ALA A 59 -10.87 10.47 1.06
N MET A 60 -10.62 11.69 0.58
CA MET A 60 -10.53 12.00 -0.85
C MET A 60 -9.35 11.26 -1.51
N LEU A 61 -8.18 11.25 -0.88
CA LEU A 61 -7.04 10.48 -1.39
C LEU A 61 -7.38 8.99 -1.52
N GLY A 62 -8.07 8.42 -0.53
CA GLY A 62 -8.52 7.06 -0.58
C GLY A 62 -9.37 6.75 -1.80
N VAL A 63 -10.41 7.54 -2.03
CA VAL A 63 -11.30 7.38 -3.20
C VAL A 63 -10.54 7.44 -4.52
N LEU A 64 -9.45 8.20 -4.59
CA LEU A 64 -8.64 8.33 -5.80
C LEU A 64 -7.62 7.19 -5.98
N VAL A 65 -7.05 6.69 -4.90
CA VAL A 65 -5.91 5.74 -4.94
C VAL A 65 -6.35 4.28 -4.85
N GLU A 66 -7.39 3.98 -4.07
CA GLU A 66 -7.90 2.61 -3.94
C GLU A 66 -8.27 1.97 -5.29
N PRO A 67 -8.94 2.66 -6.24
CA PRO A 67 -9.22 2.08 -7.55
C PRO A 67 -7.95 1.77 -8.36
N ILE A 68 -6.88 2.57 -8.22
CA ILE A 68 -5.60 2.32 -8.91
C ILE A 68 -4.98 1.04 -8.37
N LEU A 69 -4.93 0.92 -7.05
CA LEU A 69 -4.39 -0.26 -6.36
C LEU A 69 -5.21 -1.51 -6.70
N LEU A 70 -6.55 -1.41 -6.60
CA LEU A 70 -7.46 -2.50 -6.92
C LEU A 70 -7.27 -2.99 -8.35
N LEU A 71 -7.25 -2.06 -9.32
CA LEU A 71 -7.15 -2.42 -10.73
C LEU A 71 -5.77 -3.01 -11.07
N GLY A 72 -4.69 -2.47 -10.51
CA GLY A 72 -3.35 -3.02 -10.70
C GLY A 72 -3.20 -4.43 -10.12
N LEU A 73 -3.66 -4.65 -8.90
CA LEU A 73 -3.66 -5.98 -8.28
C LEU A 73 -4.64 -6.94 -8.97
N TRP A 74 -5.77 -6.44 -9.49
CA TRP A 74 -6.71 -7.23 -10.26
C TRP A 74 -6.09 -7.78 -11.55
N VAL A 75 -5.30 -6.97 -12.26
CA VAL A 75 -4.55 -7.43 -13.44
C VAL A 75 -3.60 -8.57 -13.05
N ALA A 76 -2.88 -8.44 -11.95
CA ALA A 76 -2.00 -9.50 -11.45
C ALA A 76 -2.79 -10.77 -11.07
N ALA A 77 -3.98 -10.62 -10.47
CA ALA A 77 -4.88 -11.71 -10.12
C ALA A 77 -5.42 -12.44 -11.37
N GLN A 78 -5.76 -11.71 -12.43
CA GLN A 78 -6.20 -12.28 -13.69
C GLN A 78 -5.10 -13.10 -14.38
N VAL A 79 -3.86 -12.61 -14.36
CA VAL A 79 -2.71 -13.37 -14.89
C VAL A 79 -2.45 -14.64 -14.06
N ALA A 80 -2.67 -14.57 -12.75
CA ALA A 80 -2.54 -15.72 -11.86
C ALA A 80 -3.74 -16.68 -11.90
N GLY A 81 -4.88 -16.25 -12.43
CA GLY A 81 -6.12 -17.02 -12.45
C GLY A 81 -6.77 -17.17 -11.06
N SER A 82 -6.37 -16.38 -10.09
CA SER A 82 -6.88 -16.42 -8.69
C SER A 82 -6.76 -15.07 -8.01
N THR A 83 -7.74 -14.73 -7.18
CA THR A 83 -7.70 -13.54 -6.30
C THR A 83 -6.87 -13.77 -5.03
N HIS A 84 -6.45 -14.99 -4.79
CA HIS A 84 -5.67 -15.34 -3.60
C HIS A 84 -4.24 -14.85 -3.74
N ILE A 85 -3.76 -14.05 -2.79
CA ILE A 85 -2.46 -13.37 -2.87
C ILE A 85 -1.29 -14.35 -2.97
N SER A 86 -1.42 -15.53 -2.37
CA SER A 86 -0.39 -16.60 -2.45
C SER A 86 -0.22 -17.12 -3.87
N PHE A 87 -1.32 -17.30 -4.63
CA PHE A 87 -1.25 -17.73 -6.03
C PHE A 87 -0.70 -16.62 -6.93
N ILE A 88 -1.05 -15.35 -6.66
CA ILE A 88 -0.49 -14.20 -7.38
C ILE A 88 1.02 -14.15 -7.18
N THR A 89 1.47 -14.28 -5.93
CA THR A 89 2.89 -14.26 -5.56
C THR A 89 3.66 -15.43 -6.19
N ASP A 90 3.09 -16.65 -6.18
CA ASP A 90 3.69 -17.84 -6.80
C ASP A 90 3.80 -17.69 -8.31
N THR A 91 2.77 -17.15 -8.97
CA THR A 91 2.79 -16.87 -10.40
C THR A 91 3.87 -15.86 -10.76
N VAL A 92 4.02 -14.77 -9.99
CA VAL A 92 5.07 -13.77 -10.20
C VAL A 92 6.46 -14.36 -9.91
N TYR A 93 6.57 -15.30 -8.96
CA TYR A 93 7.82 -15.98 -8.66
C TYR A 93 8.35 -16.80 -9.83
N HIS A 94 7.48 -17.59 -10.48
CA HIS A 94 7.84 -18.44 -11.61
C HIS A 94 7.86 -17.68 -12.94
N TRP A 95 7.08 -16.62 -13.05
CA TRP A 95 6.97 -15.82 -14.27
C TRP A 95 7.41 -14.37 -14.01
N PRO A 96 8.68 -14.04 -14.29
CA PRO A 96 9.18 -12.71 -13.99
C PRO A 96 8.33 -11.64 -14.69
N VAL A 97 7.98 -10.60 -13.91
CA VAL A 97 7.15 -9.46 -14.30
C VAL A 97 7.55 -8.86 -15.66
N ALA A 98 8.84 -8.85 -15.97
CA ALA A 98 9.40 -8.30 -17.21
C ALA A 98 8.95 -9.02 -18.50
N ARG A 99 8.38 -10.23 -18.42
CA ARG A 99 7.94 -11.00 -19.59
C ARG A 99 6.50 -10.71 -20.02
N SER A 100 5.76 -9.96 -19.22
CA SER A 100 4.35 -9.67 -19.46
C SER A 100 4.11 -8.17 -19.37
N LEU A 101 3.74 -7.54 -20.48
CA LEU A 101 3.40 -6.12 -20.50
C LEU A 101 2.31 -5.74 -19.48
N PRO A 102 1.19 -6.50 -19.35
CA PRO A 102 0.19 -6.21 -18.33
C PRO A 102 0.74 -6.18 -16.90
N LEU A 103 1.62 -7.13 -16.54
CA LEU A 103 2.24 -7.18 -15.22
C LEU A 103 3.22 -6.03 -14.96
N VAL A 104 3.97 -5.59 -15.97
CA VAL A 104 4.86 -4.42 -15.85
C VAL A 104 4.05 -3.16 -15.60
N LEU A 105 2.98 -2.95 -16.36
CA LEU A 105 2.08 -1.80 -16.17
C LEU A 105 1.36 -1.86 -14.83
N ALA A 106 0.93 -3.05 -14.39
CA ALA A 106 0.33 -3.26 -13.07
C ALA A 106 1.32 -2.96 -11.94
N LEU A 107 2.58 -3.39 -12.08
CA LEU A 107 3.66 -3.05 -11.13
C LEU A 107 3.85 -1.54 -11.03
N CYS A 108 3.92 -0.82 -12.16
CA CYS A 108 4.05 0.64 -12.16
C CYS A 108 2.85 1.32 -11.48
N ALA A 109 1.63 0.88 -11.79
CA ALA A 109 0.41 1.41 -11.18
C ALA A 109 0.38 1.14 -9.67
N CYS A 110 0.70 -0.08 -9.24
CA CYS A 110 0.74 -0.45 -7.83
C CYS A 110 1.89 0.26 -7.07
N ALA A 111 3.06 0.45 -7.69
CA ALA A 111 4.16 1.22 -7.11
C ALA A 111 3.72 2.67 -6.85
N PHE A 112 3.07 3.29 -7.82
CA PHE A 112 2.53 4.64 -7.69
C PHE A 112 1.45 4.73 -6.60
N ALA A 113 0.49 3.80 -6.60
CA ALA A 113 -0.55 3.75 -5.56
C ALA A 113 0.04 3.52 -4.16
N THR A 114 1.01 2.61 -4.02
CA THR A 114 1.74 2.36 -2.77
C THR A 114 2.42 3.62 -2.26
N PHE A 115 3.07 4.37 -3.15
CA PHE A 115 3.75 5.61 -2.78
C PHE A 115 2.77 6.66 -2.25
N ILE A 116 1.60 6.83 -2.87
CA ILE A 116 0.55 7.75 -2.39
C ILE A 116 -0.03 7.26 -1.05
N GLU A 117 -0.31 5.95 -0.93
CA GLU A 117 -0.84 5.35 0.31
C GLU A 117 0.08 5.50 1.52
N MET A 118 1.37 5.62 1.28
CA MET A 118 2.34 5.90 2.34
C MET A 118 2.17 7.30 2.95
N GLY A 119 1.46 8.22 2.29
CA GLY A 119 1.21 9.57 2.78
C GLY A 119 2.49 10.36 3.03
N LYS A 120 3.53 10.10 2.24
CA LYS A 120 4.82 10.81 2.31
C LYS A 120 4.89 11.90 1.25
N LEU A 121 5.78 12.88 1.43
CA LEU A 121 6.00 13.91 0.41
C LEU A 121 6.24 13.27 -0.97
N PRO A 122 5.56 13.73 -2.01
CA PRO A 122 4.75 14.96 -2.15
C PRO A 122 3.26 14.81 -1.81
N PHE A 123 2.78 13.63 -1.38
CA PHE A 123 1.36 13.31 -1.15
C PHE A 123 0.93 13.39 0.33
N ASP A 124 1.69 14.06 1.17
CA ASP A 124 1.36 14.35 2.56
C ASP A 124 0.28 15.44 2.67
N LEU A 125 -0.93 15.13 2.18
CA LEU A 125 -2.03 16.10 2.10
C LEU A 125 -2.90 16.12 3.36
N ALA A 126 -3.03 14.99 4.02
CA ALA A 126 -3.86 14.87 5.22
C ALA A 126 -3.20 15.49 6.45
N GLU A 127 -1.91 15.23 6.63
CA GLU A 127 -1.13 15.76 7.74
C GLU A 127 -0.67 17.21 7.48
N ALA A 128 -0.29 17.56 6.25
CA ALA A 128 0.03 18.89 5.73
C ALA A 128 0.48 19.92 6.80
N GLU A 129 1.59 19.66 7.51
CA GLU A 129 2.03 20.40 8.70
C GLU A 129 2.01 21.93 8.55
N GLN A 130 2.32 22.43 7.36
CA GLN A 130 2.33 23.88 7.08
C GLN A 130 0.94 24.48 6.90
N GLU A 131 -0.08 23.65 6.58
CA GLU A 131 -1.44 24.12 6.33
C GLU A 131 -2.41 23.72 7.45
N LEU A 132 -2.26 22.52 8.01
CA LEU A 132 -3.22 21.88 8.89
C LEU A 132 -2.64 21.43 10.25
N GLN A 133 -1.39 21.75 10.57
CA GLN A 133 -0.75 21.41 11.86
C GLN A 133 -0.90 19.92 12.21
N GLU A 134 -0.51 19.00 11.36
CA GLU A 134 -0.68 17.54 11.48
C GLU A 134 -2.12 17.02 11.20
N GLY A 135 -3.02 17.86 10.71
CA GLY A 135 -4.34 17.44 10.23
C GLY A 135 -5.16 16.64 11.24
N PRO A 136 -5.53 15.36 10.96
CA PRO A 136 -6.34 14.57 11.87
C PRO A 136 -5.75 14.34 13.26
N LEU A 137 -4.44 14.56 13.44
CA LEU A 137 -3.71 14.35 14.70
C LEU A 137 -3.61 15.58 15.58
N THR A 138 -3.95 16.77 15.07
CA THR A 138 -3.71 18.06 15.72
C THR A 138 -4.24 18.14 17.17
N GLU A 139 -5.42 17.58 17.42
CA GLU A 139 -6.06 17.63 18.75
C GLU A 139 -5.68 16.46 19.67
N TYR A 140 -4.95 15.48 19.14
CA TYR A 140 -4.55 14.34 19.95
C TYR A 140 -3.25 14.61 20.70
N SER A 141 -3.18 14.17 21.97
CA SER A 141 -2.00 14.29 22.81
C SER A 141 -1.73 13.02 23.61
N GLY A 142 -0.53 12.91 24.17
CA GLY A 142 -0.16 11.82 25.05
C GLY A 142 -0.35 10.44 24.42
N TYR A 143 -1.04 9.53 25.12
CA TYR A 143 -1.26 8.14 24.69
C TYR A 143 -2.06 8.03 23.37
N GLY A 144 -3.10 8.84 23.21
CA GLY A 144 -3.94 8.83 22.02
C GLY A 144 -3.14 9.15 20.75
N PHE A 145 -2.32 10.20 20.81
CA PHE A 145 -1.41 10.58 19.74
C PHE A 145 -0.41 9.46 19.38
N ALA A 146 0.23 8.88 20.41
CA ALA A 146 1.20 7.81 20.21
C ALA A 146 0.59 6.59 19.50
N VAL A 147 -0.63 6.17 19.89
CA VAL A 147 -1.34 5.03 19.27
C VAL A 147 -1.70 5.34 17.81
N LEU A 148 -2.15 6.55 17.50
CA LEU A 148 -2.48 6.96 16.13
C LEU A 148 -1.22 7.02 15.25
N LYS A 149 -0.13 7.65 15.70
CA LYS A 149 1.15 7.67 14.98
C LYS A 149 1.69 6.26 14.75
N TRP A 150 1.58 5.38 15.72
CA TRP A 150 1.97 3.98 15.55
C TRP A 150 1.07 3.26 14.52
N GLY A 151 -0.24 3.54 14.53
CA GLY A 151 -1.17 3.03 13.53
C GLY A 151 -0.82 3.44 12.11
N ILE A 152 -0.43 4.72 11.91
CA ILE A 152 0.02 5.24 10.61
C ILE A 152 1.31 4.55 10.16
N SER A 153 2.32 4.47 11.04
CA SER A 153 3.58 3.80 10.73
C SER A 153 3.38 2.33 10.36
N LEU A 154 2.47 1.65 11.05
CA LEU A 154 2.11 0.28 10.74
C LEU A 154 1.39 0.16 9.39
N LYS A 155 0.47 1.09 9.06
CA LYS A 155 -0.17 1.18 7.73
C LYS A 155 0.91 1.29 6.64
N GLN A 156 1.84 2.22 6.79
CA GLN A 156 2.92 2.44 5.82
C GLN A 156 3.75 1.17 5.60
N LEU A 157 4.15 0.51 6.67
CA LEU A 157 4.92 -0.73 6.59
C LEU A 157 4.13 -1.84 5.87
N VAL A 158 2.84 -1.99 6.19
CA VAL A 158 1.97 -3.04 5.62
C VAL A 158 1.72 -2.81 4.13
N VAL A 159 1.50 -1.55 3.71
CA VAL A 159 1.32 -1.21 2.29
C VAL A 159 2.60 -1.53 1.50
N LEU A 160 3.77 -1.14 2.01
CA LEU A 160 5.05 -1.47 1.40
C LEU A 160 5.27 -2.99 1.35
N GLN A 161 4.95 -3.69 2.43
CA GLN A 161 5.05 -5.14 2.55
C GLN A 161 4.19 -5.85 1.50
N MET A 162 2.96 -5.37 1.27
CA MET A 162 2.07 -5.89 0.24
C MET A 162 2.68 -5.75 -1.14
N PHE A 163 3.16 -4.56 -1.49
CA PHE A 163 3.79 -4.29 -2.78
C PHE A 163 5.03 -5.18 -3.02
N VAL A 164 5.94 -5.20 -2.04
CA VAL A 164 7.18 -5.99 -2.12
C VAL A 164 6.88 -7.49 -2.11
N GLY A 165 5.93 -7.95 -1.30
CA GLY A 165 5.55 -9.35 -1.20
C GLY A 165 4.98 -9.90 -2.50
N VAL A 166 4.15 -9.12 -3.20
CA VAL A 166 3.51 -9.53 -4.45
C VAL A 166 4.45 -9.43 -5.65
N PHE A 167 5.13 -8.30 -5.83
CA PHE A 167 5.89 -8.03 -7.06
C PHE A 167 7.38 -8.42 -7.00
N PHE A 168 7.90 -8.65 -5.80
CA PHE A 168 9.29 -9.06 -5.58
C PHE A 168 9.38 -10.31 -4.69
N PRO A 169 8.82 -11.46 -5.11
CA PRO A 169 8.72 -12.66 -4.27
C PRO A 169 10.04 -13.41 -4.08
N TRP A 170 11.10 -13.07 -4.81
CA TRP A 170 12.38 -13.78 -4.75
C TRP A 170 12.97 -13.77 -3.34
N GLY A 171 13.42 -14.96 -2.88
CA GLY A 171 13.98 -15.17 -1.55
C GLY A 171 12.93 -15.45 -0.46
N GLN A 172 11.66 -15.59 -0.82
CA GLN A 172 10.64 -16.15 0.04
C GLN A 172 10.80 -17.69 0.14
N MET A 173 10.43 -18.24 1.28
CA MET A 173 10.53 -19.68 1.52
C MET A 173 9.36 -20.43 0.87
N THR A 174 9.67 -21.42 0.04
CA THR A 174 8.67 -22.31 -0.60
C THR A 174 8.42 -23.57 0.23
N HIS A 175 9.46 -24.10 0.92
CA HIS A 175 9.37 -25.26 1.77
C HIS A 175 9.92 -24.96 3.15
N PHE A 176 9.27 -25.47 4.20
CA PHE A 176 9.69 -25.21 5.58
C PHE A 176 11.05 -25.86 5.88
N SER A 177 12.03 -25.01 6.24
CA SER A 177 13.35 -25.39 6.71
C SER A 177 13.83 -24.33 7.71
N ALA A 178 14.46 -24.74 8.80
CA ALA A 178 14.94 -23.80 9.83
C ALA A 178 15.96 -22.80 9.26
N GLY A 179 16.90 -23.27 8.43
CA GLY A 179 17.85 -22.39 7.73
C GLY A 179 17.17 -21.50 6.68
N GLY A 180 16.18 -22.05 5.94
CA GLY A 180 15.39 -21.32 4.97
C GLY A 180 14.55 -20.22 5.62
N LEU A 181 13.98 -20.46 6.80
CA LEU A 181 13.23 -19.46 7.55
C LEU A 181 14.10 -18.27 7.94
N LEU A 182 15.28 -18.51 8.49
CA LEU A 182 16.20 -17.44 8.88
C LEU A 182 16.63 -16.61 7.67
N LEU A 183 16.97 -17.27 6.56
CA LEU A 183 17.33 -16.58 5.31
C LEU A 183 16.15 -15.77 4.77
N ALA A 184 14.94 -16.32 4.75
CA ALA A 184 13.75 -15.63 4.26
C ALA A 184 13.42 -14.39 5.10
N VAL A 185 13.56 -14.45 6.43
CA VAL A 185 13.38 -13.31 7.34
C VAL A 185 14.40 -12.22 7.06
N VAL A 186 15.68 -12.59 6.90
CA VAL A 186 16.76 -11.61 6.58
C VAL A 186 16.50 -10.95 5.23
N VAL A 187 16.13 -11.73 4.20
CA VAL A 187 15.82 -11.20 2.88
C VAL A 187 14.57 -10.29 2.93
N ALA A 188 13.54 -10.67 3.67
CA ALA A 188 12.35 -9.86 3.84
C ALA A 188 12.68 -8.52 4.53
N ALA A 189 13.46 -8.55 5.61
CA ALA A 189 13.91 -7.34 6.30
C ALA A 189 14.75 -6.43 5.39
N LEU A 190 15.65 -7.02 4.59
CA LEU A 190 16.46 -6.28 3.64
C LEU A 190 15.62 -5.61 2.55
N LYS A 191 14.62 -6.31 2.00
CA LYS A 191 13.70 -5.76 1.00
C LYS A 191 12.89 -4.58 1.55
N LEU A 192 12.37 -4.72 2.77
CA LEU A 192 11.63 -3.64 3.42
C LEU A 192 12.55 -2.44 3.69
N LEU A 193 13.76 -2.67 4.15
CA LEU A 193 14.76 -1.62 4.36
C LEU A 193 15.08 -0.89 3.04
N VAL A 194 15.33 -1.61 1.95
CA VAL A 194 15.54 -1.02 0.63
C VAL A 194 14.32 -0.24 0.17
N GLY A 195 13.12 -0.78 0.34
CA GLY A 195 11.87 -0.09 0.01
C GLY A 195 11.72 1.23 0.78
N VAL A 196 11.96 1.22 2.09
CA VAL A 196 11.94 2.44 2.93
C VAL A 196 12.99 3.45 2.48
N LEU A 197 14.21 2.99 2.16
CA LEU A 197 15.27 3.88 1.65
C LEU A 197 14.90 4.52 0.32
N VAL A 198 14.31 3.77 -0.60
CA VAL A 198 13.83 4.29 -1.89
C VAL A 198 12.78 5.37 -1.66
N ILE A 199 11.80 5.10 -0.79
CA ILE A 199 10.76 6.09 -0.45
C ILE A 199 11.35 7.32 0.20
N ALA A 200 12.29 7.16 1.14
CA ALA A 200 12.98 8.27 1.79
C ALA A 200 13.78 9.13 0.79
N LEU A 201 14.40 8.53 -0.23
CA LEU A 201 15.08 9.26 -1.29
C LEU A 201 14.09 10.08 -2.13
N PHE A 202 12.93 9.50 -2.49
CA PHE A 202 11.88 10.25 -3.20
C PHE A 202 11.32 11.37 -2.33
N GLU A 203 11.02 11.13 -1.06
CA GLU A 203 10.52 12.11 -0.12
C GLU A 203 11.47 13.31 0.01
N ASN A 204 12.79 13.07 0.09
CA ASN A 204 13.79 14.14 0.21
C ASN A 204 14.08 14.86 -1.12
N SER A 205 13.74 14.27 -2.26
CA SER A 205 13.99 14.87 -3.58
C SER A 205 12.82 15.66 -4.14
N MET A 206 11.61 15.51 -3.58
CA MET A 206 10.39 16.13 -4.08
C MET A 206 9.86 17.21 -3.14
N ALA A 207 9.34 18.30 -3.72
CA ALA A 207 8.59 19.30 -2.99
C ALA A 207 7.11 18.87 -2.84
N ARG A 208 6.43 19.37 -1.79
CA ARG A 208 5.02 19.13 -1.55
C ARG A 208 4.17 19.57 -2.74
N LEU A 209 3.24 18.73 -3.16
CA LEU A 209 2.25 19.07 -4.19
C LEU A 209 1.12 19.91 -3.60
N ARG A 210 0.59 20.82 -4.43
CA ARG A 210 -0.64 21.52 -4.09
C ARG A 210 -1.83 20.57 -4.15
N PHE A 211 -2.76 20.71 -3.24
CA PHE A 211 -3.96 19.88 -3.16
C PHE A 211 -4.70 19.75 -4.52
N VAL A 212 -4.83 20.85 -5.25
CA VAL A 212 -5.53 20.90 -6.56
C VAL A 212 -4.81 20.06 -7.64
N GLU A 213 -3.49 19.95 -7.56
CA GLU A 213 -2.69 19.22 -8.55
C GLU A 213 -2.71 17.70 -8.32
N THR A 214 -3.00 17.27 -7.09
CA THR A 214 -3.03 15.85 -6.71
C THR A 214 -4.04 15.06 -7.53
N SER A 215 -5.23 15.60 -7.75
CA SER A 215 -6.25 14.94 -8.57
C SER A 215 -5.74 14.66 -10.00
N ARG A 216 -5.02 15.61 -10.59
CA ARG A 216 -4.46 15.45 -11.95
C ARG A 216 -3.40 14.33 -12.01
N ILE A 217 -2.57 14.22 -10.98
CA ILE A 217 -1.52 13.22 -10.91
C ILE A 217 -2.10 11.83 -10.62
N THR A 218 -3.11 11.73 -9.76
CA THR A 218 -3.80 10.45 -9.48
C THR A 218 -4.53 9.93 -10.72
N TRP A 219 -5.10 10.79 -11.56
CA TRP A 219 -5.66 10.40 -12.86
C TRP A 219 -4.61 9.80 -13.80
N ALA A 220 -3.37 10.28 -13.79
CA ALA A 220 -2.29 9.65 -14.54
C ALA A 220 -1.99 8.23 -14.03
N GLY A 221 -1.95 8.04 -12.71
CA GLY A 221 -1.80 6.70 -12.09
C GLY A 221 -2.94 5.76 -12.47
N PHE A 222 -4.19 6.26 -12.48
CA PHE A 222 -5.33 5.50 -12.94
C PHE A 222 -5.21 5.13 -14.43
N GLY A 223 -4.67 6.04 -15.27
CA GLY A 223 -4.36 5.77 -16.66
C GLY A 223 -3.41 4.59 -16.85
N PHE A 224 -2.34 4.48 -16.03
CA PHE A 224 -1.44 3.33 -16.05
C PHE A 224 -2.14 2.03 -15.66
N ALA A 225 -2.96 2.05 -14.62
CA ALA A 225 -3.72 0.88 -14.19
C ALA A 225 -4.74 0.44 -15.25
N PHE A 226 -5.40 1.39 -15.90
CA PHE A 226 -6.33 1.13 -16.98
C PHE A 226 -5.62 0.57 -18.24
N LEU A 227 -4.46 1.10 -18.60
CA LEU A 227 -3.63 0.56 -19.68
C LEU A 227 -3.16 -0.87 -19.38
N ALA A 228 -2.83 -1.18 -18.12
CA ALA A 228 -2.51 -2.53 -17.70
C ALA A 228 -3.70 -3.48 -17.96
N PHE A 229 -4.90 -3.04 -17.59
CA PHE A 229 -6.11 -3.82 -17.79
C PHE A 229 -6.44 -4.00 -19.29
N VAL A 230 -6.36 -2.95 -20.09
CA VAL A 230 -6.57 -3.03 -21.54
C VAL A 230 -5.53 -3.95 -22.21
N SER A 231 -4.26 -3.84 -21.83
CA SER A 231 -3.21 -4.72 -22.37
C SER A 231 -3.43 -6.19 -22.04
N LEU A 232 -4.06 -6.48 -20.89
CA LEU A 232 -4.46 -7.84 -20.53
C LEU A 232 -5.56 -8.39 -21.42
N LEU A 233 -6.52 -7.54 -21.85
CA LEU A 233 -7.62 -7.96 -22.74
C LEU A 233 -7.17 -8.21 -24.17
N VAL A 234 -6.05 -7.62 -24.58
CA VAL A 234 -5.49 -7.74 -25.94
C VAL A 234 -4.46 -8.88 -26.04
N ALA A 235 -3.87 -9.29 -24.90
CA ALA A 235 -2.85 -10.35 -24.84
C ALA A 235 -3.48 -11.73 -24.84
#